data_ec2aee9d8e89a447e01e662d7c89dfd6
#
_entry.id   ec2aee9d8e89a447e01e662d7c89dfd6
#
_cell.length_a   1.000
_cell.length_b   1.000
_cell.length_c   1.000
_cell.angle_alpha   90.00
_cell.angle_beta   90.00
_cell.angle_gamma   90.00
#
_symmetry.space_group_name_H-M   'P 1'
#
loop_
_entity.id
_entity.type
_entity.pdbx_description
1 polymer ?
#
loop_
_entity_poly.entity_id
_entity_poly.type
_entity_poly.pdbx_seq_one_letter_code
_entity_poly.pdbx_strand_id
1 'polypeptide(L)'
;MSDAPTTAAAARSTVAGTAAGLAGAARGRANVADISTASTAGQLRRRSAAVMRWRGWEMTVWAAIWIALFVLPRHAALFNEIAILALFAVSLDLVLGYAGIVSLGHAAFFGVGAYGAALFAKHVGADPLTGLAVGTALGATLGALTSPMIVRGTDLTRLMVTLGIALVLLELANKFDGLTGGADGLQGVVMGPIVVPFVGRFEFDLAARTASVYSLGVLFVVFVVLRRLVHTPFGVSLQALRDNRLRVSAIGLSVQGRLAAVYTLAAALPGASGALLAQTTAFPALDAFDFHRSADSFL
;
A
#
# COMPACT_ATOMS: atom_id res chain seq x y z
N MET A 1 73.93 50.73 -0.09
CA MET A 1 72.80 50.91 0.86
C MET A 1 71.59 51.19 0.04
N SER A 2 70.49 50.48 0.37
CA SER A 2 69.17 50.69 -0.20
C SER A 2 68.90 49.99 -1.53
N ASP A 3 68.29 48.78 -1.44
CA ASP A 3 67.25 48.32 -2.35
C ASP A 3 66.61 47.02 -1.86
N ALA A 4 65.67 47.14 -0.98
CA ALA A 4 64.83 45.98 -0.55
C ALA A 4 63.42 46.40 -0.14
N PRO A 5 62.58 47.01 -1.07
CA PRO A 5 61.14 46.89 -0.87
C PRO A 5 60.40 46.35 -2.09
N THR A 6 61.03 46.03 -3.24
CA THR A 6 60.32 45.72 -4.48
C THR A 6 59.84 44.26 -4.57
N THR A 7 60.46 43.32 -3.88
CA THR A 7 60.11 41.88 -3.91
C THR A 7 58.86 41.52 -3.11
N ALA A 8 58.55 42.23 -2.06
CA ALA A 8 57.38 41.95 -1.21
C ALA A 8 56.05 42.38 -1.88
N ALA A 9 56.07 43.43 -2.70
CA ALA A 9 54.87 43.89 -3.41
C ALA A 9 54.50 42.94 -4.57
N ALA A 10 55.50 42.45 -5.31
CA ALA A 10 55.29 41.49 -6.38
C ALA A 10 54.72 40.13 -5.89
N ALA A 11 55.21 39.64 -4.73
CA ALA A 11 54.70 38.41 -4.12
C ALA A 11 53.25 38.56 -3.67
N ARG A 12 52.85 39.71 -3.12
CA ARG A 12 51.44 39.96 -2.71
C ARG A 12 50.50 40.06 -3.88
N SER A 13 50.89 40.63 -5.04
CA SER A 13 50.02 40.70 -6.22
C SER A 13 49.84 39.35 -6.89
N THR A 14 50.84 38.49 -6.85
CA THR A 14 50.75 37.11 -7.42
C THR A 14 49.82 36.23 -6.58
N VAL A 15 49.91 36.31 -5.23
CA VAL A 15 49.05 35.58 -4.29
C VAL A 15 47.59 36.05 -4.41
N ALA A 16 47.35 37.35 -4.54
CA ALA A 16 46.00 37.91 -4.69
C ALA A 16 45.38 37.50 -6.05
N GLY A 17 46.15 37.46 -7.14
CA GLY A 17 45.69 36.99 -8.43
C GLY A 17 45.32 35.49 -8.43
N THR A 18 46.12 34.66 -7.76
CA THR A 18 45.87 33.22 -7.62
C THR A 18 44.64 32.96 -6.77
N ALA A 19 44.43 33.68 -5.68
CA ALA A 19 43.26 33.56 -4.84
C ALA A 19 41.95 33.98 -5.57
N ALA A 20 42.00 35.07 -6.34
CA ALA A 20 40.88 35.51 -7.15
C ALA A 20 40.51 34.49 -8.27
N GLY A 21 41.53 33.87 -8.88
CA GLY A 21 41.34 32.83 -9.88
C GLY A 21 40.71 31.56 -9.28
N LEU A 22 41.17 31.14 -8.12
CA LEU A 22 40.59 29.98 -7.39
C LEU A 22 39.13 30.24 -6.95
N ALA A 23 38.84 31.46 -6.46
CA ALA A 23 37.48 31.85 -6.11
C ALA A 23 36.53 31.91 -7.30
N GLY A 24 37.02 32.38 -8.46
CA GLY A 24 36.27 32.36 -9.74
C GLY A 24 35.98 30.93 -10.22
N ALA A 25 37.00 30.07 -10.16
CA ALA A 25 36.84 28.67 -10.55
C ALA A 25 35.87 27.90 -9.61
N ALA A 26 35.92 28.19 -8.29
CA ALA A 26 34.99 27.61 -7.32
C ALA A 26 33.54 28.08 -7.56
N ARG A 27 33.33 29.38 -7.83
CA ARG A 27 32.01 29.92 -8.18
C ARG A 27 31.48 29.34 -9.51
N GLY A 28 32.34 29.17 -10.51
CA GLY A 28 31.98 28.53 -11.79
C GLY A 28 31.55 27.08 -11.62
N ARG A 29 32.26 26.30 -10.78
CA ARG A 29 31.90 24.91 -10.45
C ARG A 29 30.59 24.80 -9.67
N ALA A 30 30.36 25.70 -8.69
CA ALA A 30 29.11 25.75 -7.95
C ALA A 30 27.91 26.08 -8.85
N ASN A 31 28.07 27.02 -9.77
CA ASN A 31 27.02 27.42 -10.71
C ASN A 31 26.69 26.31 -11.73
N VAL A 32 27.70 25.58 -12.23
CA VAL A 32 27.51 24.42 -13.12
C VAL A 32 26.85 23.27 -12.38
N ALA A 33 27.22 23.02 -11.12
CA ALA A 33 26.59 22.00 -10.28
C ALA A 33 25.11 22.33 -10.00
N ASP A 34 24.78 23.57 -9.70
CA ASP A 34 23.40 24.02 -9.47
C ASP A 34 22.54 23.94 -10.75
N ILE A 35 23.08 24.31 -11.90
CA ILE A 35 22.37 24.19 -13.17
C ILE A 35 22.12 22.71 -13.54
N SER A 36 23.10 21.84 -13.28
CA SER A 36 22.98 20.42 -13.56
C SER A 36 21.95 19.75 -12.64
N THR A 37 21.95 20.08 -11.36
CA THR A 37 20.98 19.55 -10.38
C THR A 37 19.57 20.07 -10.64
N ALA A 38 19.40 21.34 -10.98
CA ALA A 38 18.11 21.91 -11.35
C ALA A 38 17.54 21.29 -12.64
N SER A 39 18.40 21.08 -13.65
CA SER A 39 18.03 20.41 -14.90
C SER A 39 17.62 18.95 -14.64
N THR A 40 18.36 18.23 -13.81
CA THR A 40 18.07 16.83 -13.45
C THR A 40 16.79 16.73 -12.63
N ALA A 41 16.57 17.62 -11.66
CA ALA A 41 15.34 17.67 -10.89
C ALA A 41 14.12 18.01 -11.75
N GLY A 42 14.27 18.92 -12.72
CA GLY A 42 13.23 19.25 -13.70
C GLY A 42 12.89 18.08 -14.61
N GLN A 43 13.88 17.33 -15.07
CA GLN A 43 13.70 16.13 -15.88
C GLN A 43 13.04 14.99 -15.07
N LEU A 44 13.43 14.79 -13.81
CA LEU A 44 12.81 13.81 -12.93
C LEU A 44 11.34 14.15 -12.65
N ARG A 45 11.02 15.42 -12.38
CA ARG A 45 9.63 15.88 -12.25
C ARG A 45 8.80 15.68 -13.52
N ARG A 46 9.35 15.94 -14.68
CA ARG A 46 8.66 15.72 -15.96
C ARG A 46 8.46 14.24 -16.24
N ARG A 47 9.44 13.38 -15.93
CA ARG A 47 9.30 11.92 -16.05
C ARG A 47 8.25 11.37 -15.08
N SER A 48 8.25 11.78 -13.82
CA SER A 48 7.22 11.36 -12.87
C SER A 48 5.82 11.83 -13.26
N ALA A 49 5.68 13.06 -13.77
CA ALA A 49 4.40 13.57 -14.28
C ALA A 49 3.92 12.82 -15.54
N ALA A 50 4.84 12.44 -16.43
CA ALA A 50 4.51 11.69 -17.64
C ALA A 50 4.05 10.26 -17.34
N VAL A 51 4.68 9.60 -16.35
CA VAL A 51 4.31 8.24 -15.90
C VAL A 51 2.99 8.25 -15.12
N MET A 52 2.64 9.38 -14.48
CA MET A 52 1.39 9.55 -13.75
C MET A 52 0.16 9.78 -14.66
N ARG A 53 0.39 10.06 -15.98
CA ARG A 53 -0.73 10.18 -16.94
C ARG A 53 -1.41 8.82 -17.11
N TRP A 54 -2.74 8.84 -17.04
CA TRP A 54 -3.56 7.67 -17.33
C TRP A 54 -3.27 7.20 -18.77
N ARG A 55 -2.95 5.94 -18.92
CA ARG A 55 -2.82 5.34 -20.27
C ARG A 55 -4.24 5.07 -20.75
N GLY A 56 -4.51 5.38 -22.03
CA GLY A 56 -5.84 5.24 -22.60
C GLY A 56 -6.47 3.84 -22.37
N TRP A 57 -5.66 2.78 -22.45
CA TRP A 57 -6.14 1.42 -22.22
C TRP A 57 -6.59 1.16 -20.76
N GLU A 58 -5.99 1.82 -19.75
CA GLU A 58 -6.42 1.69 -18.36
C GLU A 58 -7.82 2.27 -18.16
N MET A 59 -8.07 3.42 -18.79
CA MET A 59 -9.40 4.03 -18.78
C MET A 59 -10.42 3.15 -19.51
N THR A 60 -10.05 2.51 -20.62
CA THR A 60 -10.95 1.59 -21.33
C THR A 60 -11.26 0.33 -20.51
N VAL A 61 -10.28 -0.23 -19.79
CA VAL A 61 -10.49 -1.38 -18.90
C VAL A 61 -11.46 -1.02 -17.77
N TRP A 62 -11.23 0.10 -17.08
CA TRP A 62 -12.14 0.54 -16.00
C TRP A 62 -13.55 0.84 -16.53
N ALA A 63 -13.63 1.54 -17.67
CA ALA A 63 -14.92 1.80 -18.31
C ALA A 63 -15.63 0.50 -18.68
N ALA A 64 -14.91 -0.47 -19.24
CA ALA A 64 -15.48 -1.77 -19.60
C ALA A 64 -16.01 -2.54 -18.37
N ILE A 65 -15.28 -2.51 -17.24
CA ILE A 65 -15.73 -3.15 -15.99
C ILE A 65 -17.03 -2.51 -15.50
N TRP A 66 -17.09 -1.16 -15.46
CA TRP A 66 -18.31 -0.46 -15.06
C TRP A 66 -19.48 -0.70 -16.01
N ILE A 67 -19.23 -0.67 -17.31
CA ILE A 67 -20.26 -0.97 -18.31
C ILE A 67 -20.76 -2.41 -18.17
N ALA A 68 -19.84 -3.38 -17.99
CA ALA A 68 -20.19 -4.78 -17.81
C ALA A 68 -21.09 -5.01 -16.59
N LEU A 69 -20.84 -4.31 -15.48
CA LEU A 69 -21.68 -4.37 -14.28
C LEU A 69 -23.13 -3.93 -14.57
N PHE A 70 -23.31 -2.88 -15.37
CA PHE A 70 -24.65 -2.38 -15.71
C PHE A 70 -25.36 -3.23 -16.79
N VAL A 71 -24.59 -3.82 -17.72
CA VAL A 71 -25.14 -4.65 -18.82
C VAL A 71 -25.48 -6.08 -18.34
N LEU A 72 -24.71 -6.62 -17.37
CA LEU A 72 -24.89 -7.98 -16.85
C LEU A 72 -25.35 -8.00 -15.38
N PRO A 73 -26.52 -7.47 -15.05
CA PRO A 73 -26.97 -7.37 -13.66
C PRO A 73 -27.17 -8.73 -12.96
N ARG A 74 -27.36 -9.80 -13.72
CA ARG A 74 -27.49 -11.16 -13.18
C ARG A 74 -26.19 -11.71 -12.58
N HIS A 75 -25.05 -11.13 -12.94
CA HIS A 75 -23.72 -11.55 -12.48
C HIS A 75 -23.14 -10.58 -11.44
N ALA A 76 -23.97 -9.73 -10.82
CA ALA A 76 -23.51 -8.73 -9.87
C ALA A 76 -22.73 -9.37 -8.70
N ALA A 77 -23.18 -10.50 -8.16
CA ALA A 77 -22.47 -11.22 -7.09
C ALA A 77 -21.06 -11.63 -7.51
N LEU A 78 -20.87 -12.08 -8.75
CA LEU A 78 -19.56 -12.43 -9.30
C LEU A 78 -18.64 -11.19 -9.39
N PHE A 79 -19.15 -10.04 -9.83
CA PHE A 79 -18.38 -8.80 -9.87
C PHE A 79 -17.96 -8.33 -8.47
N ASN A 80 -18.82 -8.55 -7.45
CA ASN A 80 -18.49 -8.28 -6.07
C ASN A 80 -17.33 -9.15 -5.59
N GLU A 81 -17.39 -10.44 -5.82
CA GLU A 81 -16.34 -11.39 -5.45
C GLU A 81 -15.02 -11.08 -6.16
N ILE A 82 -15.05 -10.85 -7.47
CA ILE A 82 -13.88 -10.44 -8.25
C ILE A 82 -13.28 -9.16 -7.69
N ALA A 83 -14.09 -8.16 -7.31
CA ALA A 83 -13.59 -6.91 -6.75
C ALA A 83 -12.87 -7.12 -5.40
N ILE A 84 -13.41 -7.98 -4.52
CA ILE A 84 -12.82 -8.32 -3.23
C ILE A 84 -11.50 -9.07 -3.43
N LEU A 85 -11.48 -10.09 -4.29
CA LEU A 85 -10.27 -10.85 -4.60
C LEU A 85 -9.21 -10.00 -5.31
N ALA A 86 -9.61 -9.11 -6.22
CA ALA A 86 -8.71 -8.18 -6.86
C ALA A 86 -8.06 -7.21 -5.85
N LEU A 87 -8.83 -6.72 -4.87
CA LEU A 87 -8.28 -5.89 -3.80
C LEU A 87 -7.26 -6.64 -2.95
N PHE A 88 -7.54 -7.91 -2.64
CA PHE A 88 -6.62 -8.80 -1.96
C PHE A 88 -5.36 -9.06 -2.79
N ALA A 89 -5.48 -9.38 -4.07
CA ALA A 89 -4.36 -9.62 -4.99
C ALA A 89 -3.47 -8.37 -5.14
N VAL A 90 -4.06 -7.17 -5.24
CA VAL A 90 -3.32 -5.90 -5.29
C VAL A 90 -2.49 -5.68 -4.02
N SER A 91 -2.95 -6.16 -2.85
CA SER A 91 -2.16 -6.09 -1.61
C SER A 91 -0.92 -6.96 -1.67
N LEU A 92 -1.04 -8.16 -2.23
CA LEU A 92 0.08 -9.08 -2.44
C LEU A 92 1.08 -8.52 -3.47
N ASP A 93 0.58 -7.93 -4.55
CA ASP A 93 1.44 -7.27 -5.55
C ASP A 93 2.23 -6.10 -4.93
N LEU A 94 1.65 -5.35 -4.02
CA LEU A 94 2.34 -4.27 -3.32
C LEU A 94 3.54 -4.80 -2.50
N VAL A 95 3.38 -5.91 -1.79
CA VAL A 95 4.45 -6.50 -0.96
C VAL A 95 5.45 -7.27 -1.79
N LEU A 96 5.00 -8.13 -2.66
CA LEU A 96 5.86 -8.96 -3.49
C LEU A 96 6.46 -8.15 -4.64
N GLY A 97 5.62 -7.42 -5.37
CA GLY A 97 6.01 -6.69 -6.57
C GLY A 97 6.92 -5.52 -6.27
N TYR A 98 6.66 -4.73 -5.23
CA TYR A 98 7.42 -3.51 -4.92
C TYR A 98 8.44 -3.68 -3.80
N ALA A 99 8.14 -4.44 -2.74
CA ALA A 99 9.07 -4.62 -1.62
C ALA A 99 9.92 -5.89 -1.70
N GLY A 100 9.56 -6.84 -2.56
CA GLY A 100 10.25 -8.12 -2.70
C GLY A 100 10.15 -8.97 -1.44
N ILE A 101 9.03 -8.90 -0.72
CA ILE A 101 8.76 -9.71 0.47
C ILE A 101 7.69 -10.73 0.10
N VAL A 102 8.03 -12.01 0.16
CA VAL A 102 7.04 -13.08 0.06
C VAL A 102 6.36 -13.26 1.41
N SER A 103 5.02 -13.29 1.42
CA SER A 103 4.23 -13.45 2.64
C SER A 103 3.04 -14.38 2.37
N LEU A 104 2.95 -15.45 3.15
CA LEU A 104 1.83 -16.41 3.11
C LEU A 104 0.75 -16.10 4.17
N GLY A 105 0.97 -15.08 4.99
CA GLY A 105 0.06 -14.70 6.07
C GLY A 105 -0.95 -13.62 5.73
N HIS A 106 -1.07 -13.21 4.46
CA HIS A 106 -2.01 -12.14 4.07
C HIS A 106 -3.47 -12.52 4.31
N ALA A 107 -3.81 -13.82 4.22
CA ALA A 107 -5.13 -14.33 4.57
C ALA A 107 -5.50 -14.04 6.04
N ALA A 108 -4.53 -14.00 6.95
CA ALA A 108 -4.78 -13.65 8.35
C ALA A 108 -5.28 -12.21 8.52
N PHE A 109 -4.70 -11.26 7.79
CA PHE A 109 -5.16 -9.86 7.80
C PHE A 109 -6.55 -9.72 7.18
N PHE A 110 -6.85 -10.51 6.16
CA PHE A 110 -8.16 -10.59 5.54
C PHE A 110 -9.20 -11.11 6.55
N GLY A 111 -8.91 -12.21 7.24
CA GLY A 111 -9.76 -12.77 8.28
C GLY A 111 -10.01 -11.80 9.42
N VAL A 112 -8.95 -11.17 9.96
CA VAL A 112 -9.09 -10.17 11.04
C VAL A 112 -9.92 -8.98 10.59
N GLY A 113 -9.76 -8.51 9.34
CA GLY A 113 -10.58 -7.45 8.79
C GLY A 113 -12.05 -7.85 8.65
N ALA A 114 -12.33 -9.08 8.19
CA ALA A 114 -13.68 -9.60 8.07
C ALA A 114 -14.40 -9.72 9.42
N TYR A 115 -13.76 -10.37 10.38
CA TYR A 115 -14.33 -10.51 11.72
C TYR A 115 -14.44 -9.16 12.44
N GLY A 116 -13.46 -8.28 12.30
CA GLY A 116 -13.49 -6.95 12.90
C GLY A 116 -14.66 -6.10 12.40
N ALA A 117 -14.90 -6.09 11.09
CA ALA A 117 -16.03 -5.38 10.50
C ALA A 117 -17.38 -6.01 10.90
N ALA A 118 -17.46 -7.34 10.93
CA ALA A 118 -18.66 -8.06 11.33
C ALA A 118 -19.03 -7.84 12.81
N LEU A 119 -18.03 -7.90 13.70
CA LEU A 119 -18.22 -7.61 15.12
C LEU A 119 -18.61 -6.16 15.37
N PHE A 120 -18.02 -5.23 14.62
CA PHE A 120 -18.39 -3.82 14.67
C PHE A 120 -19.86 -3.64 14.25
N ALA A 121 -20.28 -4.26 13.16
CA ALA A 121 -21.65 -4.19 12.66
C ALA A 121 -22.66 -4.78 13.68
N LYS A 122 -22.30 -5.85 14.37
CA LYS A 122 -23.16 -6.53 15.34
C LYS A 122 -23.33 -5.77 16.65
N HIS A 123 -22.29 -5.09 17.15
CA HIS A 123 -22.28 -4.54 18.51
C HIS A 123 -22.28 -3.01 18.59
N VAL A 124 -21.78 -2.31 17.56
CA VAL A 124 -21.56 -0.86 17.61
C VAL A 124 -22.42 -0.12 16.62
N GLY A 125 -22.43 -0.55 15.37
CA GLY A 125 -23.20 0.14 14.33
C GLY A 125 -23.11 -0.55 12.98
N ALA A 126 -24.23 -0.59 12.29
CA ALA A 126 -24.37 -1.28 11.01
C ALA A 126 -23.91 -0.44 9.80
N ASP A 127 -23.20 0.69 10.01
CA ASP A 127 -22.73 1.55 8.91
C ASP A 127 -21.56 0.90 8.16
N PRO A 128 -21.71 0.60 6.85
CA PRO A 128 -20.69 -0.11 6.07
C PRO A 128 -19.36 0.66 5.94
N LEU A 129 -19.39 2.01 5.84
CA LEU A 129 -18.18 2.79 5.69
C LEU A 129 -17.31 2.78 6.94
N THR A 130 -17.93 2.88 8.12
CA THR A 130 -17.22 2.77 9.40
C THR A 130 -16.72 1.35 9.62
N GLY A 131 -17.49 0.32 9.27
CA GLY A 131 -17.05 -1.08 9.31
C GLY A 131 -15.84 -1.35 8.41
N LEU A 132 -15.83 -0.78 7.20
CA LEU A 132 -14.68 -0.84 6.29
C LEU A 132 -13.44 -0.18 6.91
N ALA A 133 -13.61 1.00 7.51
CA ALA A 133 -12.51 1.70 8.18
C ALA A 133 -11.95 0.90 9.37
N VAL A 134 -12.83 0.28 10.17
CA VAL A 134 -12.43 -0.58 11.29
C VAL A 134 -11.64 -1.80 10.81
N GLY A 135 -12.14 -2.55 9.81
CA GLY A 135 -11.44 -3.71 9.26
C GLY A 135 -10.09 -3.34 8.65
N THR A 136 -10.02 -2.21 7.93
CA THR A 136 -8.77 -1.67 7.39
C THR A 136 -7.78 -1.29 8.49
N ALA A 137 -8.25 -0.64 9.55
CA ALA A 137 -7.43 -0.23 10.69
C ALA A 137 -6.91 -1.43 11.49
N LEU A 138 -7.73 -2.48 11.68
CA LEU A 138 -7.31 -3.72 12.33
C LEU A 138 -6.26 -4.46 11.52
N GLY A 139 -6.43 -4.58 10.20
CA GLY A 139 -5.40 -5.12 9.31
C GLY A 139 -4.10 -4.32 9.37
N ALA A 140 -4.18 -2.99 9.34
CA ALA A 140 -3.02 -2.11 9.46
C ALA A 140 -2.30 -2.25 10.82
N THR A 141 -3.03 -2.26 11.93
CA THR A 141 -2.45 -2.39 13.28
C THR A 141 -1.77 -3.73 13.47
N LEU A 142 -2.39 -4.82 13.01
CA LEU A 142 -1.79 -6.14 13.06
C LEU A 142 -0.53 -6.21 12.17
N GLY A 143 -0.59 -5.64 10.96
CA GLY A 143 0.57 -5.50 10.09
C GLY A 143 1.70 -4.70 10.72
N ALA A 144 1.40 -3.60 11.40
CA ALA A 144 2.39 -2.79 12.12
C ALA A 144 3.03 -3.58 13.27
N LEU A 145 2.24 -4.30 14.06
CA LEU A 145 2.71 -5.11 15.19
C LEU A 145 3.61 -6.27 14.74
N THR A 146 3.29 -6.89 13.60
CA THR A 146 4.05 -8.04 13.06
C THR A 146 5.23 -7.62 12.19
N SER A 147 5.26 -6.38 11.69
CA SER A 147 6.29 -5.87 10.79
C SER A 147 7.73 -6.00 11.32
N PRO A 148 8.06 -5.78 12.62
CA PRO A 148 9.43 -5.90 13.10
C PRO A 148 10.00 -7.33 12.99
N MET A 149 9.13 -8.35 13.12
CA MET A 149 9.52 -9.75 12.98
C MET A 149 9.86 -10.09 11.53
N ILE A 150 9.07 -9.56 10.59
CA ILE A 150 9.18 -9.87 9.17
C ILE A 150 10.33 -9.12 8.51
N VAL A 151 10.52 -7.84 8.87
CA VAL A 151 11.54 -6.99 8.25
C VAL A 151 12.96 -7.47 8.56
N ARG A 152 13.20 -8.06 9.73
CA ARG A 152 14.53 -8.55 10.17
C ARG A 152 14.87 -9.95 9.67
N GLY A 153 13.87 -10.73 9.21
CA GLY A 153 14.07 -12.12 8.78
C GLY A 153 14.67 -12.26 7.38
N THR A 154 15.26 -13.42 7.11
CA THR A 154 15.54 -13.92 5.75
C THR A 154 14.24 -14.29 5.05
N ASP A 155 14.26 -14.51 3.73
CA ASP A 155 13.02 -14.78 3.00
C ASP A 155 12.32 -16.07 3.49
N LEU A 156 13.08 -17.12 3.81
CA LEU A 156 12.53 -18.34 4.39
C LEU A 156 11.94 -18.10 5.78
N THR A 157 12.62 -17.32 6.63
CA THR A 157 12.12 -16.95 7.96
C THR A 157 10.84 -16.16 7.87
N ARG A 158 10.72 -15.26 6.89
CA ARG A 158 9.50 -14.46 6.65
C ARG A 158 8.32 -15.34 6.31
N LEU A 159 8.50 -16.32 5.42
CA LEU A 159 7.46 -17.28 5.06
C LEU A 159 6.97 -18.06 6.29
N MET A 160 7.90 -18.58 7.09
CA MET A 160 7.54 -19.34 8.30
C MET A 160 6.83 -18.46 9.34
N VAL A 161 7.32 -17.25 9.58
CA VAL A 161 6.72 -16.32 10.55
C VAL A 161 5.33 -15.88 10.10
N THR A 162 5.15 -15.54 8.83
CA THR A 162 3.84 -15.11 8.33
C THR A 162 2.82 -16.23 8.34
N LEU A 163 3.22 -17.45 8.01
CA LEU A 163 2.38 -18.64 8.12
C LEU A 163 2.04 -18.93 9.58
N GLY A 164 3.03 -18.87 10.49
CA GLY A 164 2.81 -19.07 11.92
C GLY A 164 1.81 -18.06 12.51
N ILE A 165 1.92 -16.78 12.13
CA ILE A 165 0.96 -15.75 12.54
C ILE A 165 -0.44 -16.06 12.02
N ALA A 166 -0.56 -16.53 10.77
CA ALA A 166 -1.85 -16.90 10.19
C ALA A 166 -2.52 -18.05 10.95
N LEU A 167 -1.74 -19.10 11.26
CA LEU A 167 -2.25 -20.24 12.03
C LEU A 167 -2.64 -19.86 13.47
N VAL A 168 -1.85 -19.02 14.13
CA VAL A 168 -2.18 -18.53 15.49
C VAL A 168 -3.47 -17.73 15.47
N LEU A 169 -3.67 -16.86 14.49
CA LEU A 169 -4.88 -16.05 14.37
C LEU A 169 -6.10 -16.90 14.01
N LEU A 170 -5.95 -17.90 13.15
CA LEU A 170 -6.98 -18.88 12.86
C LEU A 170 -7.41 -19.63 14.12
N GLU A 171 -6.45 -20.15 14.88
CA GLU A 171 -6.73 -20.88 16.12
C GLU A 171 -7.35 -19.98 17.19
N LEU A 172 -6.89 -18.73 17.26
CA LEU A 172 -7.47 -17.73 18.16
C LEU A 172 -8.94 -17.44 17.80
N ALA A 173 -9.23 -17.28 16.51
CA ALA A 173 -10.59 -17.09 16.02
C ALA A 173 -11.46 -18.31 16.33
N ASN A 174 -10.92 -19.51 16.18
CA ASN A 174 -11.63 -20.76 16.49
C ASN A 174 -11.89 -20.94 18.00
N LYS A 175 -10.95 -20.52 18.83
CA LYS A 175 -11.05 -20.67 20.31
C LYS A 175 -12.02 -19.69 20.96
N PHE A 176 -12.18 -18.50 20.39
CA PHE A 176 -13.09 -17.47 20.93
C PHE A 176 -14.50 -17.59 20.33
N ASP A 177 -15.11 -18.79 20.40
CA ASP A 177 -16.44 -19.10 19.84
C ASP A 177 -17.51 -18.09 20.24
N GLY A 178 -17.48 -17.61 21.48
CA GLY A 178 -18.44 -16.62 21.98
C GLY A 178 -18.40 -15.26 21.24
N LEU A 179 -17.26 -14.92 20.60
CA LEU A 179 -17.08 -13.67 19.83
C LEU A 179 -17.17 -13.92 18.34
N THR A 180 -16.53 -14.95 17.86
CA THR A 180 -16.36 -15.22 16.41
C THR A 180 -17.41 -16.16 15.83
N GLY A 181 -18.15 -16.87 16.68
CA GLY A 181 -19.03 -17.95 16.27
C GLY A 181 -18.31 -19.26 15.94
N GLY A 182 -16.97 -19.32 16.18
CA GLY A 182 -16.17 -20.53 15.96
C GLY A 182 -16.28 -21.08 14.54
N ALA A 183 -16.38 -22.41 14.40
CA ALA A 183 -16.47 -23.09 13.12
C ALA A 183 -17.73 -22.73 12.31
N ASP A 184 -18.81 -22.32 12.99
CA ASP A 184 -20.08 -21.95 12.34
C ASP A 184 -20.07 -20.52 11.77
N GLY A 185 -19.00 -19.74 12.05
CA GLY A 185 -18.89 -18.35 11.66
C GLY A 185 -19.82 -17.41 12.44
N LEU A 186 -19.63 -16.11 12.27
CA LEU A 186 -20.43 -15.10 12.94
C LEU A 186 -21.78 -14.94 12.24
N GLN A 187 -22.84 -15.40 12.90
CA GLN A 187 -24.22 -15.29 12.42
C GLN A 187 -24.92 -14.03 12.95
N GLY A 188 -25.97 -13.61 12.23
CA GLY A 188 -26.81 -12.47 12.65
C GLY A 188 -26.18 -11.10 12.40
N VAL A 189 -25.24 -11.00 11.51
CA VAL A 189 -24.68 -9.71 11.06
C VAL A 189 -25.68 -9.04 10.12
N VAL A 190 -26.28 -7.94 10.56
CA VAL A 190 -27.18 -7.12 9.73
C VAL A 190 -26.43 -5.85 9.34
N MET A 191 -26.27 -5.65 8.03
CA MET A 191 -25.68 -4.41 7.51
C MET A 191 -26.76 -3.38 7.27
N GLY A 192 -26.50 -2.16 7.71
CA GLY A 192 -27.34 -1.00 7.43
C GLY A 192 -27.13 -0.46 6.01
N PRO A 193 -27.95 0.51 5.60
CA PRO A 193 -27.80 1.15 4.31
C PRO A 193 -26.49 1.92 4.21
N ILE A 194 -25.89 1.93 3.02
CA ILE A 194 -24.74 2.78 2.75
C ILE A 194 -25.22 4.23 2.67
N VAL A 195 -24.81 5.05 3.62
CA VAL A 195 -25.12 6.49 3.61
C VAL A 195 -23.94 7.23 3.00
N VAL A 196 -24.06 7.62 1.74
CA VAL A 196 -23.07 8.47 1.09
C VAL A 196 -23.51 9.93 1.26
N PRO A 197 -22.73 10.78 1.99
CA PRO A 197 -23.04 12.19 2.10
C PRO A 197 -23.20 12.80 0.71
N PHE A 198 -24.30 13.54 0.48
CA PHE A 198 -24.69 14.20 -0.78
C PHE A 198 -25.26 13.32 -1.91
N VAL A 199 -25.23 11.98 -1.81
CA VAL A 199 -25.72 11.10 -2.90
C VAL A 199 -27.00 10.34 -2.51
N GLY A 200 -27.14 9.95 -1.23
CA GLY A 200 -28.34 9.28 -0.75
C GLY A 200 -28.06 8.05 0.11
N ARG A 201 -29.14 7.33 0.44
CA ARG A 201 -29.11 6.06 1.17
C ARG A 201 -29.31 4.92 0.18
N PHE A 202 -28.41 3.96 0.17
CA PHE A 202 -28.47 2.77 -0.68
C PHE A 202 -28.57 1.55 0.23
N GLU A 203 -29.68 0.83 0.16
CA GLU A 203 -29.85 -0.44 0.86
C GLU A 203 -29.13 -1.56 0.10
N PHE A 204 -28.62 -2.54 0.84
CA PHE A 204 -28.07 -3.76 0.22
C PHE A 204 -29.22 -4.55 -0.40
N ASP A 205 -29.27 -4.56 -1.73
CA ASP A 205 -30.28 -5.28 -2.48
C ASP A 205 -29.92 -6.78 -2.54
N LEU A 206 -30.94 -7.65 -2.49
CA LEU A 206 -30.81 -9.09 -2.72
C LEU A 206 -30.17 -9.43 -4.08
N ALA A 207 -30.27 -8.53 -5.04
CA ALA A 207 -29.62 -8.67 -6.36
C ALA A 207 -28.09 -8.40 -6.33
N ALA A 208 -27.50 -8.12 -5.17
CA ALA A 208 -26.08 -7.80 -4.98
C ALA A 208 -25.54 -6.61 -5.82
N ARG A 209 -26.40 -5.81 -6.44
CA ARG A 209 -25.97 -4.67 -7.27
C ARG A 209 -25.29 -3.58 -6.45
N THR A 210 -25.92 -3.20 -5.33
CA THR A 210 -25.35 -2.21 -4.42
C THR A 210 -24.02 -2.68 -3.85
N ALA A 211 -23.93 -3.97 -3.48
CA ALA A 211 -22.69 -4.59 -3.01
C ALA A 211 -21.58 -4.51 -4.05
N SER A 212 -21.88 -4.83 -5.30
CA SER A 212 -20.89 -4.81 -6.40
C SER A 212 -20.41 -3.40 -6.72
N VAL A 213 -21.32 -2.42 -6.77
CA VAL A 213 -20.97 -1.00 -6.98
C VAL A 213 -20.08 -0.51 -5.85
N TYR A 214 -20.40 -0.89 -4.61
CA TYR A 214 -19.62 -0.52 -3.43
C TYR A 214 -18.21 -1.12 -3.46
N SER A 215 -18.09 -2.44 -3.67
CA SER A 215 -16.79 -3.12 -3.70
C SER A 215 -15.93 -2.67 -4.87
N LEU A 216 -16.49 -2.49 -6.07
CA LEU A 216 -15.78 -1.92 -7.22
C LEU A 216 -15.37 -0.46 -6.98
N GLY A 217 -16.20 0.32 -6.31
CA GLY A 217 -15.88 1.70 -5.94
C GLY A 217 -14.68 1.75 -4.98
N VAL A 218 -14.66 0.91 -3.95
CA VAL A 218 -13.54 0.79 -3.01
C VAL A 218 -12.28 0.32 -3.75
N LEU A 219 -12.37 -0.71 -4.59
CA LEU A 219 -11.26 -1.19 -5.42
C LEU A 219 -10.69 -0.07 -6.29
N PHE A 220 -11.56 0.71 -6.95
CA PHE A 220 -11.13 1.82 -7.79
C PHE A 220 -10.39 2.91 -6.99
N VAL A 221 -10.93 3.31 -5.84
CA VAL A 221 -10.30 4.31 -4.96
C VAL A 221 -8.93 3.81 -4.49
N VAL A 222 -8.86 2.56 -4.00
CA VAL A 222 -7.59 1.95 -3.56
C VAL A 222 -6.59 1.87 -4.71
N PHE A 223 -7.02 1.44 -5.89
CA PHE A 223 -6.16 1.41 -7.09
C PHE A 223 -5.58 2.79 -7.41
N VAL A 224 -6.38 3.86 -7.39
CA VAL A 224 -5.92 5.23 -7.63
C VAL A 224 -4.92 5.68 -6.56
N VAL A 225 -5.20 5.37 -5.28
CA VAL A 225 -4.31 5.71 -4.16
C VAL A 225 -2.98 4.98 -4.29
N LEU A 226 -2.99 3.67 -4.54
CA LEU A 226 -1.78 2.86 -4.70
C LEU A 226 -0.99 3.28 -5.94
N ARG A 227 -1.67 3.54 -7.05
CA ARG A 227 -1.02 4.07 -8.24
C ARG A 227 -0.27 5.37 -7.94
N ARG A 228 -0.89 6.30 -7.22
CA ARG A 228 -0.20 7.53 -6.80
C ARG A 228 0.97 7.22 -5.87
N LEU A 229 0.77 6.35 -4.89
CA LEU A 229 1.81 5.97 -3.93
C LEU A 229 3.05 5.39 -4.60
N VAL A 230 2.87 4.47 -5.53
CA VAL A 230 3.96 3.80 -6.26
C VAL A 230 4.82 4.79 -7.06
N HIS A 231 4.22 5.85 -7.57
CA HIS A 231 4.92 6.90 -8.33
C HIS A 231 5.50 8.02 -7.45
N THR A 232 5.34 7.96 -6.13
CA THR A 232 6.01 8.87 -5.19
C THR A 232 7.47 8.46 -4.96
N PRO A 233 8.30 9.34 -4.38
CA PRO A 233 9.65 8.97 -3.95
C PRO A 233 9.68 7.75 -3.01
N PHE A 234 8.61 7.50 -2.27
CA PHE A 234 8.44 6.31 -1.43
C PHE A 234 8.38 5.05 -2.30
N GLY A 235 7.52 4.99 -3.31
CA GLY A 235 7.39 3.83 -4.21
C GLY A 235 8.68 3.53 -4.98
N VAL A 236 9.34 4.57 -5.52
CA VAL A 236 10.64 4.43 -6.19
C VAL A 236 11.70 3.86 -5.25
N SER A 237 11.70 4.29 -3.99
CA SER A 237 12.63 3.76 -2.99
C SER A 237 12.36 2.30 -2.62
N LEU A 238 11.12 1.82 -2.70
CA LEU A 238 10.79 0.41 -2.49
C LEU A 238 11.37 -0.46 -3.60
N GLN A 239 11.25 -0.04 -4.86
CA GLN A 239 11.85 -0.74 -5.99
C GLN A 239 13.38 -0.81 -5.84
N ALA A 240 14.03 0.29 -5.47
CA ALA A 240 15.46 0.30 -5.19
C ALA A 240 15.84 -0.66 -4.03
N LEU A 241 15.01 -0.78 -3.00
CA LEU A 241 15.19 -1.72 -1.89
C LEU A 241 15.06 -3.18 -2.33
N ARG A 242 14.11 -3.46 -3.22
CA ARG A 242 13.94 -4.78 -3.83
C ARG A 242 15.18 -5.17 -4.65
N ASP A 243 15.71 -4.23 -5.46
CA ASP A 243 16.84 -4.49 -6.33
C ASP A 243 18.14 -4.67 -5.53
N ASN A 244 18.45 -3.80 -4.58
CA ASN A 244 19.66 -3.91 -3.77
C ASN A 244 19.58 -3.16 -2.43
N ARG A 245 19.31 -3.91 -1.34
CA ARG A 245 19.18 -3.36 0.02
C ARG A 245 20.47 -2.70 0.54
N LEU A 246 21.65 -3.25 0.18
CA LEU A 246 22.95 -2.72 0.63
C LEU A 246 23.22 -1.35 0.02
N ARG A 247 22.90 -1.15 -1.26
CA ARG A 247 23.08 0.17 -1.90
C ARG A 247 22.18 1.23 -1.27
N VAL A 248 20.94 0.86 -0.97
CA VAL A 248 19.97 1.79 -0.37
C VAL A 248 20.39 2.19 1.05
N SER A 249 20.93 1.25 1.83
CA SER A 249 21.47 1.58 3.16
C SER A 249 22.70 2.48 3.09
N ALA A 250 23.57 2.31 2.08
CA ALA A 250 24.76 3.13 1.88
C ALA A 250 24.45 4.60 1.58
N ILE A 251 23.31 4.90 0.97
CA ILE A 251 22.84 6.28 0.73
C ILE A 251 22.03 6.86 1.90
N GLY A 252 22.02 6.19 3.07
CA GLY A 252 21.44 6.69 4.31
C GLY A 252 19.92 6.51 4.44
N LEU A 253 19.26 5.76 3.56
CA LEU A 253 17.83 5.49 3.68
C LEU A 253 17.56 4.36 4.68
N SER A 254 16.58 4.55 5.57
CA SER A 254 16.16 3.54 6.54
C SER A 254 15.43 2.38 5.85
N VAL A 255 16.14 1.27 5.61
CA VAL A 255 15.61 0.06 4.98
C VAL A 255 14.45 -0.52 5.79
N GLN A 256 14.65 -0.68 7.10
CA GLN A 256 13.67 -1.29 8.00
C GLN A 256 12.37 -0.48 8.09
N GLY A 257 12.47 0.84 8.26
CA GLY A 257 11.29 1.70 8.35
C GLY A 257 10.45 1.70 7.08
N ARG A 258 11.07 1.67 5.90
CA ARG A 258 10.36 1.62 4.62
C ARG A 258 9.68 0.27 4.39
N LEU A 259 10.36 -0.83 4.72
CA LEU A 259 9.78 -2.18 4.63
C LEU A 259 8.63 -2.34 5.63
N ALA A 260 8.76 -1.84 6.86
CA ALA A 260 7.68 -1.85 7.84
C ALA A 260 6.47 -1.04 7.37
N ALA A 261 6.71 0.16 6.82
CA ALA A 261 5.63 1.02 6.32
C ALA A 261 4.86 0.37 5.16
N VAL A 262 5.56 -0.20 4.17
CA VAL A 262 4.89 -0.87 3.05
C VAL A 262 4.16 -2.13 3.48
N TYR A 263 4.73 -2.90 4.43
CA TYR A 263 4.09 -4.09 4.97
C TYR A 263 2.81 -3.75 5.74
N THR A 264 2.85 -2.71 6.57
CA THR A 264 1.66 -2.19 7.28
C THR A 264 0.57 -1.75 6.31
N LEU A 265 0.95 -1.00 5.27
CA LEU A 265 0.01 -0.56 4.25
C LEU A 265 -0.58 -1.75 3.48
N ALA A 266 0.26 -2.72 3.12
CA ALA A 266 -0.18 -3.92 2.43
C ALA A 266 -1.04 -4.82 3.31
N ALA A 267 -0.88 -4.84 4.62
CA ALA A 267 -1.76 -5.54 5.56
C ALA A 267 -3.11 -4.83 5.75
N ALA A 268 -3.16 -3.51 5.57
CA ALA A 268 -4.40 -2.75 5.61
C ALA A 268 -5.37 -3.13 4.48
N LEU A 269 -4.85 -3.44 3.29
CA LEU A 269 -5.65 -3.75 2.11
C LEU A 269 -6.43 -5.06 2.23
N PRO A 270 -5.83 -6.20 2.64
CA PRO A 270 -6.59 -7.40 2.92
C PRO A 270 -7.56 -7.21 4.10
N GLY A 271 -7.23 -6.36 5.09
CA GLY A 271 -8.19 -5.95 6.11
C GLY A 271 -9.42 -5.28 5.52
N ALA A 272 -9.23 -4.40 4.53
CA ALA A 272 -10.33 -3.78 3.80
C ALA A 272 -11.11 -4.80 2.95
N SER A 273 -10.43 -5.69 2.23
CA SER A 273 -11.11 -6.70 1.40
C SER A 273 -11.88 -7.73 2.22
N GLY A 274 -11.36 -8.11 3.41
CA GLY A 274 -12.08 -8.93 4.37
C GLY A 274 -13.33 -8.24 4.93
N ALA A 275 -13.21 -6.95 5.26
CA ALA A 275 -14.37 -6.15 5.66
C ALA A 275 -15.45 -6.10 4.59
N LEU A 276 -15.07 -5.91 3.31
CA LEU A 276 -16.00 -5.95 2.18
C LEU A 276 -16.69 -7.32 2.07
N LEU A 277 -15.94 -8.42 2.23
CA LEU A 277 -16.53 -9.76 2.22
C LEU A 277 -17.59 -9.89 3.30
N ALA A 278 -17.26 -9.57 4.55
CA ALA A 278 -18.18 -9.68 5.67
C ALA A 278 -19.43 -8.82 5.49
N GLN A 279 -19.30 -7.63 4.89
CA GLN A 279 -20.40 -6.70 4.65
C GLN A 279 -21.32 -7.15 3.52
N THR A 280 -20.78 -7.77 2.47
CA THR A 280 -21.54 -8.12 1.28
C THR A 280 -22.13 -9.53 1.32
N THR A 281 -21.50 -10.45 2.06
CA THR A 281 -21.98 -11.83 2.21
C THR A 281 -22.73 -12.06 3.51
N ALA A 282 -22.61 -11.15 4.50
CA ALA A 282 -23.14 -11.27 5.85
C ALA A 282 -22.68 -12.54 6.62
N PHE A 283 -21.67 -13.25 6.09
CA PHE A 283 -21.15 -14.51 6.63
C PHE A 283 -19.62 -14.54 6.60
N PRO A 284 -18.93 -13.97 7.59
CA PRO A 284 -17.51 -14.25 7.81
C PRO A 284 -17.36 -15.64 8.43
N ALA A 285 -16.89 -16.61 7.64
CA ALA A 285 -16.54 -17.94 8.10
C ALA A 285 -15.02 -18.05 8.32
N LEU A 286 -14.58 -19.12 9.04
CA LEU A 286 -13.15 -19.42 9.25
C LEU A 286 -12.34 -19.57 7.95
N ASP A 287 -13.00 -19.89 6.86
CA ASP A 287 -12.46 -19.88 5.49
C ASP A 287 -11.76 -18.56 5.10
N ALA A 288 -12.12 -17.44 5.75
CA ALA A 288 -11.45 -16.16 5.53
C ALA A 288 -9.97 -16.16 5.93
N PHE A 289 -9.57 -17.05 6.85
CA PHE A 289 -8.17 -17.23 7.27
C PHE A 289 -7.41 -18.28 6.45
N ASP A 290 -8.07 -18.95 5.49
CA ASP A 290 -7.47 -20.09 4.83
C ASP A 290 -6.25 -19.69 3.99
N PHE A 291 -5.18 -20.48 4.19
CA PHE A 291 -3.92 -20.38 3.44
C PHE A 291 -4.13 -20.52 1.92
N HIS A 292 -5.11 -21.32 1.48
CA HIS A 292 -5.43 -21.51 0.07
C HIS A 292 -5.74 -20.17 -0.61
N ARG A 293 -6.41 -19.23 0.04
CA ARG A 293 -6.65 -17.88 -0.51
C ARG A 293 -5.38 -17.12 -0.84
N SER A 294 -4.36 -17.22 0.02
CA SER A 294 -3.06 -16.59 -0.25
C SER A 294 -2.32 -17.31 -1.36
N ALA A 295 -2.40 -18.64 -1.42
CA ALA A 295 -1.74 -19.44 -2.44
C ALA A 295 -2.36 -19.26 -3.82
N ASP A 296 -3.69 -19.28 -3.93
CA ASP A 296 -4.44 -19.11 -5.19
C ASP A 296 -4.23 -17.72 -5.82
N SER A 297 -3.93 -16.72 -5.00
CA SER A 297 -3.66 -15.36 -5.50
C SER A 297 -2.26 -15.18 -6.08
N PHE A 298 -1.37 -16.18 -5.94
CA PHE A 298 -0.04 -16.21 -6.56
C PHE A 298 -0.01 -16.96 -7.89
N LEU A 299 -1.04 -17.77 -8.22
CA LEU A 299 -1.20 -18.52 -9.46
C LEU A 299 -1.97 -17.72 -10.50
#